data_f72515d13c8a55bf9ab6956c03dd2116
#
_entry.id   f72515d13c8a55bf9ab6956c03dd2116
#
_cell.length_a   1.000
_cell.length_b   1.000
_cell.length_c   1.000
_cell.angle_alpha   90.00
_cell.angle_beta   90.00
_cell.angle_gamma   90.00
#
_symmetry.space_group_name_H-M   'P 1'
#
loop_
_entity.id
_entity.type
_entity.pdbx_description
1 polymer ?
#
loop_
_entity_poly.entity_id
_entity_poly.type
_entity_poly.pdbx_seq_one_letter_code
_entity_poly.pdbx_strand_id
1 'polypeptide(L)'
;MAVPKDKDELIKAISDNYEKLSKELSNIPENFTDKKELDGHSKNTLMSINNLVAYLVGWGQMVLKWNDRKSKGLEVDFPETGFKWNELGQLAQKFYKYYEKDDYKTLKGKLDKTVKQILELIDGKTNKELYETAWYEKWTLGRMIQFNTASPYTNARGRIRKWKKQNDLL
;
A
#
# COMPACT_ATOMS: atom_id res chain seq x y z
N MET A 1 11.70 8.02 -8.62
CA MET A 1 10.41 8.04 -9.33
C MET A 1 9.86 9.46 -9.35
N ALA A 2 9.47 9.92 -10.52
CA ALA A 2 8.85 11.24 -10.64
C ALA A 2 7.47 11.24 -9.95
N VAL A 3 7.12 12.35 -9.32
CA VAL A 3 5.81 12.50 -8.65
C VAL A 3 4.73 12.70 -9.72
N PRO A 4 3.69 11.88 -9.75
CA PRO A 4 2.57 12.07 -10.66
C PRO A 4 1.91 13.45 -10.47
N LYS A 5 1.55 14.10 -11.56
CA LYS A 5 0.98 15.45 -11.57
C LYS A 5 -0.45 15.49 -12.10
N ASP A 6 -0.90 14.41 -12.71
CA ASP A 6 -2.24 14.29 -13.26
C ASP A 6 -2.74 12.84 -13.17
N LYS A 7 -4.00 12.65 -13.55
CA LYS A 7 -4.68 11.36 -13.50
C LYS A 7 -3.94 10.27 -14.28
N ASP A 8 -3.50 10.57 -15.50
CA ASP A 8 -2.85 9.58 -16.35
C ASP A 8 -1.49 9.16 -15.77
N GLU A 9 -0.72 10.12 -15.27
CA GLU A 9 0.56 9.83 -14.61
C GLU A 9 0.36 9.01 -13.33
N LEU A 10 -0.71 9.30 -12.56
CA LEU A 10 -1.01 8.54 -11.34
C LEU A 10 -1.37 7.09 -11.66
N ILE A 11 -2.25 6.87 -12.64
CA ILE A 11 -2.64 5.54 -13.08
C ILE A 11 -1.40 4.77 -13.55
N LYS A 12 -0.56 5.40 -14.36
CA LYS A 12 0.67 4.78 -14.86
C LYS A 12 1.63 4.42 -13.73
N ALA A 13 1.84 5.33 -12.78
CA ALA A 13 2.74 5.10 -11.65
C ALA A 13 2.28 3.91 -10.81
N ILE A 14 0.99 3.83 -10.50
CA ILE A 14 0.41 2.72 -9.73
C ILE A 14 0.55 1.41 -10.53
N SER A 15 0.12 1.40 -11.78
CA SER A 15 0.10 0.20 -12.61
C SER A 15 1.51 -0.35 -12.86
N ASP A 16 2.45 0.50 -13.23
CA ASP A 16 3.83 0.09 -13.52
C ASP A 16 4.54 -0.43 -12.26
N ASN A 17 4.40 0.27 -11.16
CA ASN A 17 5.06 -0.14 -9.91
C ASN A 17 4.41 -1.38 -9.31
N TYR A 18 3.11 -1.52 -9.44
CA TYR A 18 2.43 -2.72 -8.99
C TYR A 18 2.79 -3.94 -9.86
N GLU A 19 2.89 -3.77 -11.17
CA GLU A 19 3.33 -4.85 -12.05
C GLU A 19 4.71 -5.38 -11.67
N LYS A 20 5.66 -4.47 -11.41
CA LYS A 20 7.01 -4.84 -10.98
C LYS A 20 7.01 -5.54 -9.64
N LEU A 21 6.22 -5.04 -8.69
CA LEU A 21 6.05 -5.67 -7.38
C LEU A 21 5.42 -7.06 -7.50
N SER A 22 4.36 -7.17 -8.29
CA SER A 22 3.64 -8.43 -8.50
C SER A 22 4.55 -9.52 -9.09
N LYS A 23 5.44 -9.14 -10.00
CA LYS A 23 6.45 -10.08 -10.53
C LYS A 23 7.37 -10.61 -9.43
N GLU A 24 7.82 -9.73 -8.54
CA GLU A 24 8.65 -10.16 -7.43
C GLU A 24 7.91 -11.09 -6.47
N LEU A 25 6.63 -10.83 -6.24
CA LEU A 25 5.81 -11.66 -5.36
C LEU A 25 5.46 -13.02 -5.99
N SER A 26 5.33 -13.09 -7.31
CA SER A 26 4.85 -14.28 -8.02
C SER A 26 5.80 -15.48 -7.94
N ASN A 27 7.07 -15.26 -7.70
CA ASN A 27 8.09 -16.33 -7.70
C ASN A 27 8.69 -16.59 -6.32
N ILE A 28 8.05 -16.15 -5.25
CA ILE A 28 8.46 -16.47 -3.89
C ILE A 28 7.84 -17.82 -3.48
N PRO A 29 8.68 -18.81 -3.08
CA PRO A 29 8.13 -20.07 -2.56
C PRO A 29 7.32 -19.83 -1.29
N GLU A 30 6.14 -20.44 -1.19
CA GLU A 30 5.20 -20.21 -0.08
C GLU A 30 5.83 -20.50 1.29
N ASN A 31 6.70 -21.51 1.39
CA ASN A 31 7.36 -21.86 2.63
C ASN A 31 8.36 -20.81 3.15
N PHE A 32 8.66 -19.76 2.36
CA PHE A 32 9.51 -18.65 2.79
C PHE A 32 8.70 -17.45 3.30
N THR A 33 7.40 -17.39 3.06
CA THR A 33 6.61 -16.17 3.23
C THR A 33 6.31 -15.81 4.68
N ASP A 34 6.41 -16.76 5.61
CA ASP A 34 6.20 -16.53 7.05
C ASP A 34 7.48 -16.25 7.83
N LYS A 35 8.63 -16.31 7.19
CA LYS A 35 9.91 -16.07 7.85
C LYS A 35 10.10 -14.58 8.14
N LYS A 36 10.30 -14.23 9.40
CA LYS A 36 10.51 -12.84 9.83
C LYS A 36 11.98 -12.47 9.67
N GLU A 37 12.36 -12.14 8.45
CA GLU A 37 13.74 -11.85 8.06
C GLU A 37 13.92 -10.47 7.42
N LEU A 38 12.83 -9.73 7.16
CA LEU A 38 12.90 -8.38 6.62
C LEU A 38 12.84 -7.35 7.75
N ASP A 39 13.52 -6.22 7.56
CA ASP A 39 13.37 -5.10 8.50
C ASP A 39 11.92 -4.63 8.52
N GLY A 40 11.34 -4.57 9.71
CA GLY A 40 9.95 -4.17 9.89
C GLY A 40 9.72 -2.69 9.69
N HIS A 41 8.46 -2.28 9.74
CA HIS A 41 8.05 -0.89 9.60
C HIS A 41 8.21 -0.08 10.90
N SER A 42 8.50 -0.76 12.01
CA SER A 42 8.94 -0.12 13.24
C SER A 42 10.42 -0.42 13.47
N LYS A 43 11.14 0.55 14.04
CA LYS A 43 12.56 0.39 14.35
C LYS A 43 12.81 -0.84 15.22
N ASN A 44 13.85 -1.60 14.89
CA ASN A 44 14.27 -2.82 15.62
C ASN A 44 13.21 -3.94 15.61
N THR A 45 12.33 -3.98 14.61
CA THR A 45 11.39 -5.07 14.42
C THR A 45 11.69 -5.80 13.10
N LEU A 46 11.25 -7.05 13.03
CA LEU A 46 11.34 -7.86 11.81
C LEU A 46 9.93 -8.21 11.33
N MET A 47 9.80 -8.35 10.02
CA MET A 47 8.56 -8.76 9.39
C MET A 47 8.80 -9.87 8.38
N SER A 48 7.73 -10.57 8.02
CA SER A 48 7.71 -11.57 6.96
C SER A 48 7.22 -10.95 5.65
N ILE A 49 7.32 -11.70 4.55
CA ILE A 49 6.68 -11.32 3.28
C ILE A 49 5.17 -11.20 3.47
N ASN A 50 4.54 -12.11 4.20
CA ASN A 50 3.10 -12.01 4.51
C ASN A 50 2.76 -10.71 5.24
N ASN A 51 3.58 -10.30 6.19
CA ASN A 51 3.40 -9.00 6.87
C ASN A 51 3.50 -7.83 5.89
N LEU A 52 4.47 -7.86 5.00
CA LEU A 52 4.65 -6.80 4.01
C LEU A 52 3.44 -6.68 3.07
N VAL A 53 2.92 -7.80 2.59
CA VAL A 53 1.71 -7.79 1.74
C VAL A 53 0.51 -7.29 2.54
N ALA A 54 0.34 -7.75 3.78
CA ALA A 54 -0.72 -7.27 4.67
C ALA A 54 -0.66 -5.75 4.89
N TYR A 55 0.53 -5.21 5.07
CA TYR A 55 0.78 -3.78 5.19
C TYR A 55 0.31 -3.01 3.94
N LEU A 56 0.64 -3.51 2.75
CA LEU A 56 0.22 -2.88 1.49
C LEU A 56 -1.29 -2.93 1.29
N VAL A 57 -1.92 -4.05 1.63
CA VAL A 57 -3.39 -4.17 1.62
C VAL A 57 -4.00 -3.17 2.60
N GLY A 58 -3.47 -3.11 3.81
CA GLY A 58 -3.97 -2.21 4.85
C GLY A 58 -3.99 -0.75 4.42
N TRP A 59 -2.89 -0.24 3.89
CA TRP A 59 -2.82 1.14 3.41
C TRP A 59 -3.72 1.41 2.21
N GLY A 60 -3.81 0.46 1.29
CA GLY A 60 -4.74 0.59 0.16
C GLY A 60 -6.20 0.65 0.62
N GLN A 61 -6.56 -0.16 1.60
CA GLN A 61 -7.90 -0.13 2.18
C GLN A 61 -8.18 1.17 2.94
N MET A 62 -7.15 1.78 3.56
CA MET A 62 -7.29 3.10 4.18
C MET A 62 -7.66 4.17 3.14
N VAL A 63 -6.99 4.19 1.99
CA VAL A 63 -7.32 5.11 0.89
C VAL A 63 -8.78 4.99 0.50
N LEU A 64 -9.26 3.76 0.30
CA LEU A 64 -10.65 3.49 -0.07
C LEU A 64 -11.63 3.96 1.01
N LYS A 65 -11.31 3.69 2.27
CA LYS A 65 -12.11 4.11 3.42
C LYS A 65 -12.19 5.63 3.54
N TRP A 66 -11.07 6.33 3.44
CA TRP A 66 -11.04 7.78 3.53
C TRP A 66 -11.90 8.41 2.44
N ASN A 67 -11.74 7.94 1.20
CA ASN A 67 -12.50 8.47 0.07
C ASN A 67 -14.01 8.19 0.22
N ASP A 68 -14.37 6.98 0.63
CA ASP A 68 -15.76 6.61 0.83
C ASP A 68 -16.42 7.50 1.87
N ARG A 69 -15.78 7.68 3.03
CA ARG A 69 -16.32 8.53 4.10
C ARG A 69 -16.44 9.98 3.67
N LYS A 70 -15.41 10.54 3.04
CA LYS A 70 -15.46 11.92 2.53
C LYS A 70 -16.57 12.11 1.50
N SER A 71 -16.75 11.15 0.60
CA SER A 71 -17.79 11.22 -0.43
C SER A 71 -19.22 11.22 0.15
N LYS A 72 -19.36 10.66 1.35
CA LYS A 72 -20.64 10.61 2.09
C LYS A 72 -20.80 11.77 3.06
N GLY A 73 -19.86 12.72 3.09
CA GLY A 73 -19.88 13.84 4.03
C GLY A 73 -19.63 13.44 5.48
N LEU A 74 -19.04 12.27 5.72
CA LEU A 74 -18.72 11.78 7.06
C LEU A 74 -17.32 12.24 7.48
N GLU A 75 -17.10 12.35 8.79
CA GLU A 75 -15.79 12.64 9.34
C GLU A 75 -14.81 11.49 9.03
N VAL A 76 -13.55 11.84 8.84
CA VAL A 76 -12.48 10.89 8.57
C VAL A 76 -11.38 11.06 9.61
N ASP A 77 -11.04 9.97 10.28
CA ASP A 77 -9.88 9.92 11.16
C ASP A 77 -8.65 9.56 10.32
N PHE A 78 -7.67 10.45 10.27
CA PHE A 78 -6.41 10.22 9.56
C PHE A 78 -5.28 9.94 10.55
N PRO A 79 -4.45 8.92 10.34
CA PRO A 79 -4.57 7.88 9.28
C PRO A 79 -5.64 6.84 9.54
N GLU A 80 -5.99 6.57 10.80
CA GLU A 80 -7.00 5.60 11.22
C GLU A 80 -7.54 5.96 12.59
N THR A 81 -8.77 5.55 12.88
CA THR A 81 -9.37 5.71 14.22
C THR A 81 -8.45 5.14 15.29
N GLY A 82 -8.10 5.97 16.27
CA GLY A 82 -7.23 5.57 17.37
C GLY A 82 -5.73 5.66 17.08
N PHE A 83 -5.33 6.15 15.90
CA PHE A 83 -3.92 6.28 15.51
C PHE A 83 -3.60 7.68 15.00
N LYS A 84 -2.40 8.16 15.31
CA LYS A 84 -1.84 9.43 14.82
C LYS A 84 -0.75 9.15 13.79
N TRP A 85 -0.38 10.18 13.03
CA TRP A 85 0.68 10.05 12.03
C TRP A 85 2.05 9.70 12.61
N ASN A 86 2.30 9.99 13.88
CA ASN A 86 3.54 9.57 14.56
C ASN A 86 3.46 8.16 15.15
N GLU A 87 2.39 7.42 14.87
CA GLU A 87 2.15 6.06 15.36
C GLU A 87 2.06 5.05 14.22
N LEU A 88 2.71 5.32 13.08
CA LEU A 88 2.61 4.47 11.88
C LEU A 88 3.19 3.07 12.08
N GLY A 89 4.19 2.93 12.95
CA GLY A 89 4.71 1.61 13.32
C GLY A 89 3.67 0.75 14.02
N GLN A 90 2.89 1.34 14.91
CA GLN A 90 1.79 0.67 15.62
C GLN A 90 0.66 0.32 14.65
N LEU A 91 0.35 1.20 13.72
CA LEU A 91 -0.66 0.94 12.69
C LEU A 91 -0.23 -0.21 11.77
N ALA A 92 1.06 -0.28 11.42
CA ALA A 92 1.60 -1.41 10.67
C ALA A 92 1.37 -2.74 11.41
N GLN A 93 1.63 -2.77 12.72
CA GLN A 93 1.37 -3.96 13.54
C GLN A 93 -0.12 -4.35 13.54
N LYS A 94 -1.00 -3.36 13.55
CA LYS A 94 -2.45 -3.60 13.43
C LYS A 94 -2.78 -4.27 12.10
N PHE A 95 -2.20 -3.82 10.99
CA PHE A 95 -2.40 -4.45 9.68
C PHE A 95 -1.91 -5.90 9.67
N TYR A 96 -0.72 -6.16 10.24
CA TYR A 96 -0.19 -7.52 10.31
C TYR A 96 -1.15 -8.43 11.07
N LYS A 97 -1.64 -7.99 12.22
CA LYS A 97 -2.56 -8.75 13.06
C LYS A 97 -3.91 -8.99 12.38
N TYR A 98 -4.44 -7.95 11.73
CA TYR A 98 -5.74 -8.02 11.07
C TYR A 98 -5.79 -9.11 10.00
N TYR A 99 -4.68 -9.29 9.26
CA TYR A 99 -4.59 -10.24 8.16
C TYR A 99 -3.79 -11.52 8.53
N GLU A 100 -3.49 -11.74 9.79
CA GLU A 100 -2.59 -12.83 10.21
C GLU A 100 -3.07 -14.25 9.87
N LYS A 101 -4.38 -14.42 9.71
CA LYS A 101 -4.98 -15.73 9.36
C LYS A 101 -5.01 -16.00 7.86
N ASP A 102 -4.72 -15.01 7.05
CA ASP A 102 -4.69 -15.17 5.60
C ASP A 102 -3.36 -15.79 5.17
N ASP A 103 -3.44 -16.79 4.28
CA ASP A 103 -2.24 -17.33 3.67
C ASP A 103 -1.71 -16.40 2.56
N TYR A 104 -0.54 -16.72 2.04
CA TYR A 104 0.13 -15.89 1.03
C TYR A 104 -0.72 -15.68 -0.23
N LYS A 105 -1.34 -16.75 -0.73
CA LYS A 105 -2.20 -16.69 -1.91
C LYS A 105 -3.40 -15.76 -1.68
N THR A 106 -4.03 -15.88 -0.53
CA THR A 106 -5.15 -15.02 -0.14
C THR A 106 -4.73 -13.56 -0.03
N LEU A 107 -3.59 -13.29 0.61
CA LEU A 107 -3.06 -11.93 0.73
C LEU A 107 -2.75 -11.30 -0.63
N LYS A 108 -2.13 -12.04 -1.54
CA LYS A 108 -1.87 -11.54 -2.90
C LYS A 108 -3.17 -11.22 -3.63
N GLY A 109 -4.17 -12.08 -3.49
CA GLY A 109 -5.49 -11.84 -4.08
C GLY A 109 -6.16 -10.59 -3.53
N LYS A 110 -6.05 -10.35 -2.22
CA LYS A 110 -6.55 -9.14 -1.58
C LYS A 110 -5.82 -7.89 -2.07
N LEU A 111 -4.51 -7.99 -2.27
CA LEU A 111 -3.73 -6.87 -2.81
C LEU A 111 -4.12 -6.56 -4.25
N ASP A 112 -4.25 -7.56 -5.11
CA ASP A 112 -4.72 -7.38 -6.49
C ASP A 112 -6.09 -6.69 -6.52
N LYS A 113 -7.01 -7.13 -5.69
CA LYS A 113 -8.36 -6.56 -5.60
C LYS A 113 -8.31 -5.10 -5.12
N THR A 114 -7.50 -4.83 -4.11
CA THR A 114 -7.34 -3.47 -3.56
C THR A 114 -6.78 -2.52 -4.62
N VAL A 115 -5.77 -2.93 -5.38
CA VAL A 115 -5.20 -2.13 -6.46
C VAL A 115 -6.24 -1.83 -7.53
N LYS A 116 -7.02 -2.83 -7.94
CA LYS A 116 -8.11 -2.64 -8.91
C LYS A 116 -9.14 -1.64 -8.41
N GLN A 117 -9.55 -1.75 -7.15
CA GLN A 117 -10.52 -0.82 -6.55
C GLN A 117 -9.99 0.61 -6.52
N ILE A 118 -8.70 0.79 -6.23
CA ILE A 118 -8.07 2.12 -6.24
C ILE A 118 -8.00 2.68 -7.66
N LEU A 119 -7.65 1.87 -8.65
CA LEU A 119 -7.62 2.30 -10.06
C LEU A 119 -9.03 2.67 -10.54
N GLU A 120 -10.06 1.94 -10.15
CA GLU A 120 -11.46 2.26 -10.45
C GLU A 120 -11.88 3.58 -9.79
N LEU A 121 -11.47 3.81 -8.55
CA LEU A 121 -11.70 5.07 -7.85
C LEU A 121 -11.09 6.24 -8.63
N ILE A 122 -9.85 6.12 -9.05
CA ILE A 122 -9.14 7.15 -9.81
C ILE A 122 -9.82 7.37 -11.17
N ASP A 123 -10.23 6.31 -11.83
CA ASP A 123 -10.90 6.39 -13.13
C ASP A 123 -12.19 7.20 -13.06
N GLY A 124 -12.91 7.11 -11.94
CA GLY A 124 -14.13 7.88 -11.69
C GLY A 124 -13.91 9.34 -11.26
N LYS A 125 -12.65 9.78 -11.14
CA LYS A 125 -12.31 11.15 -10.72
C LYS A 125 -11.76 11.97 -11.89
N THR A 126 -11.96 13.30 -11.82
CA THR A 126 -11.37 14.25 -12.77
C THR A 126 -9.99 14.69 -12.29
N ASN A 127 -9.19 15.28 -13.19
CA ASN A 127 -7.92 15.90 -12.81
C ASN A 127 -8.13 17.00 -11.75
N LYS A 128 -9.21 17.74 -11.84
CA LYS A 128 -9.55 18.78 -10.86
C LYS A 128 -9.73 18.18 -9.47
N GLU A 129 -10.47 17.09 -9.36
CA GLU A 129 -10.70 16.40 -8.09
C GLU A 129 -9.43 15.79 -7.52
N LEU A 130 -8.55 15.26 -8.39
CA LEU A 130 -7.33 14.58 -7.97
C LEU A 130 -6.18 15.54 -7.65
N TYR A 131 -6.02 16.65 -8.39
CA TYR A 131 -4.81 17.46 -8.30
C TYR A 131 -5.00 18.97 -8.18
N GLU A 132 -6.22 19.48 -8.35
CA GLU A 132 -6.47 20.92 -8.32
C GLU A 132 -7.23 21.38 -7.08
N THR A 133 -7.56 20.45 -6.17
CA THR A 133 -8.32 20.74 -4.96
C THR A 133 -7.61 20.12 -3.76
N ALA A 134 -7.42 20.91 -2.69
CA ALA A 134 -6.91 20.37 -1.43
C ALA A 134 -7.94 19.38 -0.87
N TRP A 135 -7.49 18.19 -0.52
CA TRP A 135 -8.35 17.10 -0.06
C TRP A 135 -8.15 16.75 1.41
N TYR A 136 -6.91 16.70 1.84
CA TYR A 136 -6.54 16.52 3.24
C TYR A 136 -5.46 17.55 3.59
N GLU A 137 -5.79 18.53 4.42
CA GLU A 137 -4.92 19.68 4.70
C GLU A 137 -4.46 20.31 3.37
N LYS A 138 -3.14 20.43 3.15
CA LYS A 138 -2.57 20.94 1.89
C LYS A 138 -2.48 19.89 0.78
N TRP A 139 -2.75 18.63 1.09
CA TRP A 139 -2.51 17.52 0.17
C TRP A 139 -3.71 17.27 -0.74
N THR A 140 -3.43 17.06 -2.01
CA THR A 140 -4.45 16.63 -2.98
C THR A 140 -4.78 15.16 -2.78
N LEU A 141 -5.94 14.72 -3.26
CA LEU A 141 -6.32 13.31 -3.25
C LEU A 141 -5.30 12.46 -4.03
N GLY A 142 -4.85 12.95 -5.20
CA GLY A 142 -3.86 12.23 -6.00
C GLY A 142 -2.54 11.98 -5.25
N ARG A 143 -2.08 12.98 -4.51
CA ARG A 143 -0.87 12.81 -3.67
C ARG A 143 -1.09 11.83 -2.53
N MET A 144 -2.22 11.91 -1.87
CA MET A 144 -2.56 10.98 -0.77
C MET A 144 -2.65 9.54 -1.28
N ILE A 145 -3.23 9.34 -2.46
CA ILE A 145 -3.26 8.01 -3.09
C ILE A 145 -1.84 7.54 -3.40
N GLN A 146 -1.02 8.38 -4.01
CA GLN A 146 0.37 8.03 -4.37
C GLN A 146 1.20 7.65 -3.15
N PHE A 147 1.10 8.39 -2.05
CA PHE A 147 1.81 8.10 -0.80
C PHE A 147 1.49 6.70 -0.25
N ASN A 148 0.32 6.17 -0.55
CA ASN A 148 -0.18 4.92 0.00
C ASN A 148 -0.27 3.78 -1.02
N THR A 149 0.21 4.00 -2.24
CA THR A 149 0.21 3.02 -3.33
C THR A 149 1.56 2.97 -4.05
N ALA A 150 1.75 3.78 -5.07
CA ALA A 150 2.95 3.75 -5.92
C ALA A 150 4.25 3.85 -5.12
N SER A 151 4.34 4.74 -4.14
CA SER A 151 5.53 4.90 -3.31
C SER A 151 5.82 3.67 -2.44
N PRO A 152 4.85 3.14 -1.67
CA PRO A 152 5.05 1.89 -0.93
C PRO A 152 5.35 0.69 -1.82
N TYR A 153 4.77 0.60 -3.02
CA TYR A 153 5.04 -0.51 -3.95
C TYR A 153 6.51 -0.51 -4.39
N THR A 154 7.05 0.65 -4.70
CA THR A 154 8.47 0.82 -5.05
C THR A 154 9.37 0.42 -3.87
N ASN A 155 9.04 0.88 -2.67
CA ASN A 155 9.79 0.55 -1.46
C ASN A 155 9.73 -0.96 -1.16
N ALA A 156 8.54 -1.55 -1.22
CA ALA A 156 8.35 -2.98 -0.99
C ALA A 156 9.15 -3.84 -1.96
N ARG A 157 9.16 -3.46 -3.25
CA ARG A 157 9.94 -4.16 -4.26
C ARG A 157 11.42 -4.18 -3.89
N GLY A 158 11.97 -3.05 -3.48
CA GLY A 158 13.38 -2.96 -3.05
C GLY A 158 13.68 -3.88 -1.86
N ARG A 159 12.80 -3.88 -0.86
CA ARG A 159 12.94 -4.76 0.32
C ARG A 159 12.89 -6.24 -0.06
N ILE A 160 11.97 -6.63 -0.94
CA ILE A 160 11.83 -8.01 -1.41
C ILE A 160 13.07 -8.45 -2.18
N ARG A 161 13.60 -7.62 -3.08
CA ARG A 161 14.79 -7.96 -3.85
C ARG A 161 16.02 -8.13 -2.96
N LYS A 162 16.19 -7.26 -1.96
CA LYS A 162 17.26 -7.41 -0.96
C LYS A 162 17.12 -8.72 -0.19
N TRP A 163 15.92 -9.04 0.26
CA TRP A 163 15.62 -10.27 0.99
C TRP A 163 15.84 -11.52 0.12
N LYS A 164 15.41 -11.49 -1.15
CA LYS A 164 15.66 -12.58 -2.10
C LYS A 164 17.14 -12.84 -2.28
N LYS A 165 17.95 -11.79 -2.40
CA LYS A 165 19.39 -11.91 -2.54
C LYS A 165 20.00 -12.60 -1.31
N GLN A 166 19.54 -12.27 -0.11
CA GLN A 166 19.98 -12.89 1.13
C GLN A 166 19.61 -14.38 1.24
N ASN A 167 18.57 -14.80 0.53
CA ASN A 167 18.05 -16.18 0.53
C ASN A 167 18.34 -16.95 -0.77
N ASP A 168 19.20 -16.42 -1.62
CA ASP A 168 19.54 -17.03 -2.92
C ASP A 168 18.33 -17.31 -3.81
N LEU A 169 17.36 -16.38 -3.81
CA LEU A 169 16.13 -16.50 -4.58
C LEU A 169 16.07 -15.56 -5.81
N LEU A 170 17.13 -14.81 -6.06
CA LEU A 170 17.24 -13.97 -7.26
C LEU A 170 17.78 -14.75 -8.44
#